data_f032ddf7556343026fd8d0fc66990dc9
#
_entry.id   f032ddf7556343026fd8d0fc66990dc9
#
_cell.length_a   1.000
_cell.length_b   1.000
_cell.length_c   1.000
_cell.angle_alpha   90.00
_cell.angle_beta   90.00
_cell.angle_gamma   90.00
#
_symmetry.space_group_name_H-M   'P 1'
#
loop_
_entity.id
_entity.type
_entity.pdbx_description
1 polymer ?
#
loop_
_entity_poly.entity_id
_entity_poly.type
_entity_poly.pdbx_seq_one_letter_code
_entity_poly.pdbx_strand_id
1 'polypeptide(L)'
;MAESEEELKSFLMKVKEESEKVALKLSIQKTKIMASGPITSWQIDGETVADFIFLGSKITADADCSHEIKRRLLLGRKVMTNLDSILKGRNITLPTKVHLVKATFFSVVMYGCESWTIKKAEHQRIDAFELWCWRRLLRVPWTARRSNQSLLKEISPGCSLEGLMLKLKLQYFGHLMQS
;
A
#
# COMPACT_ATOMS: atom_id res chain seq x y z
N MET A 1 -17.37 6.10 10.89
CA MET A 1 -17.03 5.04 11.84
C MET A 1 -18.00 5.17 13.00
N ALA A 2 -18.37 4.09 13.66
CA ALA A 2 -19.28 4.08 14.79
C ALA A 2 -18.60 3.39 15.96
N GLU A 3 -18.89 3.83 17.18
CA GLU A 3 -18.31 3.27 18.40
C GLU A 3 -19.14 2.11 18.98
N SER A 4 -20.41 2.01 18.56
CA SER A 4 -21.33 0.94 18.96
C SER A 4 -22.15 0.39 17.79
N GLU A 5 -22.76 -0.79 18.00
CA GLU A 5 -23.67 -1.41 17.01
C GLU A 5 -24.93 -0.57 16.79
N GLU A 6 -25.49 -0.01 17.85
CA GLU A 6 -26.70 0.84 17.76
C GLU A 6 -26.41 2.09 16.93
N GLU A 7 -25.25 2.72 17.14
CA GLU A 7 -24.84 3.89 16.37
C GLU A 7 -24.68 3.53 14.89
N LEU A 8 -24.05 2.39 14.59
CA LEU A 8 -23.87 1.93 13.21
C LEU A 8 -25.21 1.63 12.55
N LYS A 9 -26.15 1.00 13.26
CA LYS A 9 -27.53 0.79 12.78
C LYS A 9 -28.22 2.13 12.44
N SER A 10 -28.13 3.10 13.36
CA SER A 10 -28.70 4.43 13.15
C SER A 10 -28.14 5.11 11.90
N PHE A 11 -26.82 5.04 11.67
CA PHE A 11 -26.17 5.56 10.47
C PHE A 11 -26.65 4.84 9.21
N LEU A 12 -26.72 3.52 9.21
CA LEU A 12 -27.19 2.73 8.05
C LEU A 12 -28.63 3.06 7.70
N MET A 13 -29.52 3.20 8.70
CA MET A 13 -30.91 3.61 8.47
C MET A 13 -31.00 4.98 7.86
N LYS A 14 -30.26 5.97 8.37
CA LYS A 14 -30.20 7.31 7.79
C LYS A 14 -29.68 7.30 6.35
N VAL A 15 -28.60 6.55 6.07
CA VAL A 15 -28.08 6.43 4.71
C VAL A 15 -29.10 5.78 3.79
N LYS A 16 -29.85 4.78 4.26
CA LYS A 16 -30.91 4.13 3.50
C LYS A 16 -32.03 5.10 3.17
N GLU A 17 -32.56 5.83 4.16
CA GLU A 17 -33.61 6.84 3.97
C GLU A 17 -33.18 7.95 3.01
N GLU A 18 -31.98 8.51 3.18
CA GLU A 18 -31.50 9.58 2.31
C GLU A 18 -31.21 9.07 0.88
N SER A 19 -30.73 7.83 0.74
CA SER A 19 -30.50 7.25 -0.59
C SER A 19 -31.81 6.96 -1.33
N GLU A 20 -32.87 6.55 -0.63
CA GLU A 20 -34.19 6.30 -1.21
C GLU A 20 -34.83 7.60 -1.75
N LYS A 21 -34.59 8.76 -1.11
CA LYS A 21 -35.08 10.07 -1.57
C LYS A 21 -34.53 10.46 -2.95
N VAL A 22 -33.33 9.98 -3.29
CA VAL A 22 -32.68 10.23 -4.60
C VAL A 22 -32.74 9.01 -5.52
N ALA A 23 -33.70 8.10 -5.27
CA ALA A 23 -33.90 6.86 -6.05
C ALA A 23 -32.71 5.90 -6.09
N LEU A 24 -31.80 5.98 -5.13
CA LEU A 24 -30.69 5.03 -4.96
C LEU A 24 -31.08 3.94 -3.96
N LYS A 25 -30.65 2.70 -4.19
CA LYS A 25 -30.86 1.59 -3.27
C LYS A 25 -29.55 1.10 -2.71
N LEU A 26 -29.49 0.95 -1.39
CA LEU A 26 -28.34 0.35 -0.72
C LEU A 26 -28.23 -1.13 -1.13
N SER A 27 -27.04 -1.54 -1.61
CA SER A 27 -26.81 -2.93 -1.97
C SER A 27 -26.26 -3.71 -0.78
N ILE A 28 -27.10 -4.53 -0.16
CA ILE A 28 -26.73 -5.37 0.99
C ILE A 28 -25.54 -6.28 0.65
N GLN A 29 -25.50 -6.88 -0.55
CA GLN A 29 -24.39 -7.74 -0.99
C GLN A 29 -23.04 -7.02 -1.09
N LYS A 30 -23.06 -5.70 -1.33
CA LYS A 30 -21.85 -4.86 -1.41
C LYS A 30 -21.54 -4.17 -0.08
N THR A 31 -22.47 -4.18 0.88
CA THR A 31 -22.26 -3.60 2.19
C THR A 31 -21.43 -4.55 3.03
N LYS A 32 -20.26 -4.09 3.48
CA LYS A 32 -19.33 -4.86 4.30
C LYS A 32 -19.18 -4.20 5.66
N ILE A 33 -19.18 -5.01 6.71
CA ILE A 33 -19.05 -4.54 8.09
C ILE A 33 -17.75 -5.12 8.64
N MET A 34 -16.92 -4.26 9.22
CA MET A 34 -15.67 -4.63 9.87
C MET A 34 -15.63 -4.03 11.27
N ALA A 35 -15.28 -4.83 12.26
CA ALA A 35 -15.10 -4.35 13.64
C ALA A 35 -13.71 -4.71 14.16
N SER A 36 -13.16 -3.86 15.02
CA SER A 36 -11.87 -4.06 15.69
C SER A 36 -12.03 -4.83 17.01
N GLY A 37 -12.80 -5.91 17.04
CA GLY A 37 -13.02 -6.72 18.23
C GLY A 37 -13.88 -7.96 17.96
N PRO A 38 -14.05 -8.85 18.92
CA PRO A 38 -14.89 -10.02 18.76
C PRO A 38 -16.35 -9.59 18.59
N ILE A 39 -16.92 -9.91 17.44
CA ILE A 39 -18.34 -9.70 17.14
C ILE A 39 -19.08 -10.94 17.58
N THR A 40 -19.93 -10.85 18.58
CA THR A 40 -20.67 -12.00 19.12
C THR A 40 -22.00 -12.24 18.44
N SER A 41 -22.66 -11.20 17.96
CA SER A 41 -23.86 -11.29 17.14
C SER A 41 -24.19 -9.94 16.50
N TRP A 42 -24.38 -9.90 15.17
CA TRP A 42 -24.83 -8.69 14.48
C TRP A 42 -26.22 -8.93 13.88
N GLN A 43 -27.15 -8.01 14.16
CA GLN A 43 -28.50 -7.99 13.57
C GLN A 43 -28.60 -7.00 12.40
N ILE A 44 -27.48 -6.65 11.78
CA ILE A 44 -27.43 -5.71 10.66
C ILE A 44 -27.33 -6.50 9.37
N ASP A 45 -28.15 -6.13 8.38
CA ASP A 45 -28.06 -6.69 7.02
C ASP A 45 -26.72 -6.29 6.38
N GLY A 46 -25.77 -7.22 6.33
CA GLY A 46 -24.45 -7.03 5.75
C GLY A 46 -23.52 -8.20 6.05
N GLU A 47 -22.50 -8.38 5.23
CA GLU A 47 -21.50 -9.43 5.44
C GLU A 47 -20.39 -8.93 6.34
N THR A 48 -20.15 -9.60 7.47
CA THR A 48 -19.03 -9.31 8.36
C THR A 48 -17.75 -9.83 7.72
N VAL A 49 -16.75 -8.99 7.60
CA VAL A 49 -15.45 -9.31 6.98
C VAL A 49 -14.29 -8.99 7.91
N ALA A 50 -13.24 -9.82 7.89
CA ALA A 50 -12.01 -9.58 8.61
C ALA A 50 -11.08 -8.59 7.88
N ASP A 51 -11.24 -8.48 6.57
CA ASP A 51 -10.49 -7.55 5.74
C ASP A 51 -11.30 -7.13 4.50
N PHE A 52 -11.00 -5.96 3.96
CA PHE A 52 -11.55 -5.52 2.68
C PHE A 52 -10.63 -4.52 1.99
N ILE A 53 -10.86 -4.29 0.69
CA ILE A 53 -10.12 -3.30 -0.08
C ILE A 53 -10.93 -2.01 -0.13
N PHE A 54 -10.41 -0.96 0.51
CA PHE A 54 -10.97 0.38 0.50
C PHE A 54 -10.06 1.34 -0.24
N LEU A 55 -10.57 2.02 -1.26
CA LEU A 55 -9.80 2.93 -2.12
C LEU A 55 -8.47 2.35 -2.59
N GLY A 56 -8.46 1.05 -2.91
CA GLY A 56 -7.27 0.36 -3.39
C GLY A 56 -6.28 -0.08 -2.30
N SER A 57 -6.51 0.19 -1.02
CA SER A 57 -5.71 -0.31 0.11
C SER A 57 -6.44 -1.41 0.87
N LYS A 58 -5.72 -2.47 1.26
CA LYS A 58 -6.28 -3.54 2.07
C LYS A 58 -6.27 -3.13 3.54
N ILE A 59 -7.46 -3.05 4.14
CA ILE A 59 -7.67 -2.76 5.55
C ILE A 59 -8.06 -4.06 6.26
N THR A 60 -7.50 -4.30 7.43
CA THR A 60 -7.75 -5.46 8.28
C THR A 60 -8.33 -5.03 9.63
N ALA A 61 -9.16 -5.88 10.23
CA ALA A 61 -9.81 -5.60 11.51
C ALA A 61 -8.82 -5.42 12.68
N ASP A 62 -7.65 -6.08 12.60
CA ASP A 62 -6.56 -5.98 13.57
C ASP A 62 -5.60 -4.82 13.35
N ALA A 63 -5.88 -3.97 12.33
CA ALA A 63 -5.02 -2.87 11.90
C ALA A 63 -3.57 -3.31 11.53
N ASP A 64 -3.34 -4.60 11.21
CA ASP A 64 -2.03 -5.10 10.79
C ASP A 64 -1.78 -4.81 9.30
N CYS A 65 -0.83 -3.91 9.03
CA CYS A 65 -0.46 -3.51 7.68
C CYS A 65 0.40 -4.55 6.93
N SER A 66 0.84 -5.64 7.58
CA SER A 66 1.75 -6.63 6.98
C SER A 66 1.20 -7.25 5.70
N HIS A 67 -0.11 -7.50 5.65
CA HIS A 67 -0.78 -8.04 4.46
C HIS A 67 -0.79 -7.03 3.30
N GLU A 68 -1.09 -5.76 3.59
CA GLU A 68 -1.07 -4.71 2.58
C GLU A 68 0.36 -4.45 2.07
N ILE A 69 1.36 -4.37 2.96
CA ILE A 69 2.76 -4.22 2.58
C ILE A 69 3.19 -5.34 1.62
N LYS A 70 2.92 -6.61 1.97
CA LYS A 70 3.21 -7.75 1.09
C LYS A 70 2.52 -7.61 -0.27
N ARG A 71 1.24 -7.24 -0.28
CA ARG A 71 0.47 -7.05 -1.50
C ARG A 71 1.08 -5.94 -2.39
N ARG A 72 1.47 -4.81 -1.81
CA ARG A 72 2.11 -3.70 -2.52
C ARG A 72 3.46 -4.07 -3.09
N LEU A 73 4.28 -4.77 -2.34
CA LEU A 73 5.57 -5.28 -2.84
C LEU A 73 5.40 -6.25 -4.01
N LEU A 74 4.37 -7.10 -3.98
CA LEU A 74 4.04 -7.99 -5.11
C LEU A 74 3.56 -7.22 -6.33
N LEU A 75 2.72 -6.19 -6.16
CA LEU A 75 2.32 -5.30 -7.24
C LEU A 75 3.51 -4.58 -7.85
N GLY A 76 4.41 -4.04 -7.03
CA GLY A 76 5.67 -3.43 -7.47
C GLY A 76 6.52 -4.40 -8.29
N ARG A 77 6.68 -5.66 -7.86
CA ARG A 77 7.38 -6.69 -8.64
C ARG A 77 6.74 -6.93 -9.99
N LYS A 78 5.41 -7.00 -10.07
CA LYS A 78 4.66 -7.18 -11.31
C LYS A 78 4.91 -6.01 -12.28
N VAL A 79 4.83 -4.77 -11.79
CA VAL A 79 5.13 -3.58 -12.59
C VAL A 79 6.57 -3.60 -13.07
N MET A 80 7.56 -3.94 -12.21
CA MET A 80 8.97 -4.09 -12.59
C MET A 80 9.18 -5.11 -13.71
N THR A 81 8.44 -6.21 -13.69
CA THR A 81 8.52 -7.23 -14.72
C THR A 81 7.94 -6.74 -16.04
N ASN A 82 6.83 -6.01 -16.01
CA ASN A 82 6.20 -5.45 -17.21
C ASN A 82 7.08 -4.40 -17.91
N LEU A 83 7.86 -3.63 -17.14
CA LEU A 83 8.78 -2.62 -17.69
C LEU A 83 10.17 -3.17 -18.05
N ASP A 84 10.40 -4.46 -17.90
CA ASP A 84 11.70 -5.08 -18.15
C ASP A 84 12.22 -4.82 -19.58
N SER A 85 11.33 -4.79 -20.58
CA SER A 85 11.67 -4.48 -21.97
C SER A 85 12.22 -3.06 -22.13
N ILE A 86 11.62 -2.08 -21.46
CA ILE A 86 12.06 -0.68 -21.46
C ILE A 86 13.39 -0.55 -20.71
N LEU A 87 13.51 -1.18 -19.54
CA LEU A 87 14.73 -1.15 -18.74
C LEU A 87 15.91 -1.84 -19.43
N LYS A 88 15.66 -2.78 -20.36
CA LYS A 88 16.66 -3.41 -21.22
C LYS A 88 17.18 -2.50 -22.32
N GLY A 89 16.46 -1.45 -22.68
CA GLY A 89 16.86 -0.53 -23.75
C GLY A 89 18.26 0.04 -23.52
N ARG A 90 19.13 -0.05 -24.52
CA ARG A 90 20.52 0.47 -24.45
C ARG A 90 20.56 1.99 -24.60
N ASN A 91 19.56 2.58 -25.22
CA ASN A 91 19.47 4.02 -25.51
C ASN A 91 19.03 4.84 -24.29
N ILE A 92 18.64 4.18 -23.18
CA ILE A 92 18.18 4.86 -21.96
C ILE A 92 19.33 4.88 -20.96
N THR A 93 19.70 6.09 -20.50
CA THR A 93 20.79 6.25 -19.52
C THR A 93 20.42 5.68 -18.14
N LEU A 94 21.43 5.31 -17.35
CA LEU A 94 21.21 4.78 -16.01
C LEU A 94 20.42 5.75 -15.10
N PRO A 95 20.74 7.06 -15.05
CA PRO A 95 19.95 8.02 -14.25
C PRO A 95 18.46 8.05 -14.66
N THR A 96 18.18 8.01 -15.97
CA THR A 96 16.79 7.98 -16.47
C THR A 96 16.07 6.70 -16.05
N LYS A 97 16.76 5.55 -16.10
CA LYS A 97 16.20 4.28 -15.60
C LYS A 97 15.91 4.32 -14.10
N VAL A 98 16.83 4.88 -13.31
CA VAL A 98 16.65 5.07 -11.86
C VAL A 98 15.44 5.98 -11.58
N HIS A 99 15.31 7.08 -12.31
CA HIS A 99 14.16 7.98 -12.19
C HIS A 99 12.85 7.25 -12.55
N LEU A 100 12.82 6.49 -13.63
CA LEU A 100 11.66 5.70 -14.05
C LEU A 100 11.26 4.68 -12.97
N VAL A 101 12.22 3.97 -12.39
CA VAL A 101 11.97 3.04 -11.28
C VAL A 101 11.31 3.76 -10.11
N LYS A 102 11.84 4.89 -9.69
CA LYS A 102 11.28 5.67 -8.58
C LYS A 102 9.87 6.18 -8.90
N ALA A 103 9.69 6.76 -10.07
CA ALA A 103 8.41 7.36 -10.46
C ALA A 103 7.28 6.33 -10.63
N THR A 104 7.59 5.10 -11.07
CA THR A 104 6.57 4.09 -11.37
C THR A 104 6.42 3.04 -10.28
N PHE A 105 7.51 2.36 -9.90
CA PHE A 105 7.40 1.24 -8.95
C PHE A 105 7.22 1.72 -7.53
N PHE A 106 8.04 2.70 -7.12
CA PHE A 106 7.96 3.19 -5.75
C PHE A 106 6.61 3.84 -5.49
N SER A 107 6.03 4.54 -6.47
CA SER A 107 4.67 5.10 -6.35
C SER A 107 3.62 4.01 -6.11
N VAL A 108 3.69 2.86 -6.83
CA VAL A 108 2.78 1.73 -6.62
C VAL A 108 2.97 1.11 -5.24
N VAL A 109 4.22 0.95 -4.80
CA VAL A 109 4.54 0.36 -3.49
C VAL A 109 4.18 1.28 -2.34
N MET A 110 4.44 2.58 -2.48
CA MET A 110 4.22 3.58 -1.43
C MET A 110 2.76 4.04 -1.30
N TYR A 111 1.88 3.64 -2.19
CA TYR A 111 0.48 4.07 -2.13
C TYR A 111 -0.19 3.69 -0.80
N GLY A 112 -0.65 4.68 -0.04
CA GLY A 112 -1.26 4.52 1.27
C GLY A 112 -0.27 4.22 2.41
N CYS A 113 1.04 4.35 2.17
CA CYS A 113 2.07 4.02 3.18
C CYS A 113 2.09 4.98 4.38
N GLU A 114 1.49 6.14 4.26
CA GLU A 114 1.34 7.13 5.34
C GLU A 114 0.57 6.57 6.54
N SER A 115 -0.37 5.68 6.29
CA SER A 115 -1.17 5.02 7.34
C SER A 115 -0.50 3.76 7.94
N TRP A 116 0.60 3.27 7.37
CA TRP A 116 1.17 2.00 7.78
C TRP A 116 1.95 2.08 9.09
N THR A 117 1.71 1.11 9.97
CA THR A 117 2.59 0.81 11.10
C THR A 117 3.56 -0.27 10.68
N ILE A 118 4.82 0.12 10.37
CA ILE A 118 5.83 -0.78 9.83
C ILE A 118 6.56 -1.47 10.98
N LYS A 119 6.47 -2.80 11.05
CA LYS A 119 7.19 -3.63 12.02
C LYS A 119 8.61 -3.95 11.49
N LYS A 120 9.52 -4.38 12.37
CA LYS A 120 10.91 -4.71 11.99
C LYS A 120 11.02 -5.71 10.83
N ALA A 121 10.14 -6.71 10.79
CA ALA A 121 10.13 -7.69 9.71
C ALA A 121 9.72 -7.08 8.34
N GLU A 122 8.85 -6.09 8.35
CA GLU A 122 8.44 -5.37 7.14
C GLU A 122 9.54 -4.43 6.63
N HIS A 123 10.29 -3.77 7.51
CA HIS A 123 11.49 -3.01 7.13
C HIS A 123 12.45 -3.88 6.31
N GLN A 124 12.77 -5.08 6.82
CA GLN A 124 13.64 -6.01 6.10
C GLN A 124 13.09 -6.43 4.73
N ARG A 125 11.76 -6.58 4.61
CA ARG A 125 11.12 -6.92 3.33
C ARG A 125 11.18 -5.78 2.34
N ILE A 126 10.98 -4.54 2.80
CA ILE A 126 11.05 -3.32 1.99
C ILE A 126 12.48 -3.13 1.47
N ASP A 127 13.48 -3.28 2.34
CA ASP A 127 14.89 -3.19 1.95
C ASP A 127 15.28 -4.28 0.95
N ALA A 128 14.87 -5.52 1.21
CA ALA A 128 15.13 -6.63 0.28
C ALA A 128 14.45 -6.41 -1.08
N PHE A 129 13.26 -5.82 -1.11
CA PHE A 129 12.57 -5.45 -2.34
C PHE A 129 13.31 -4.35 -3.09
N GLU A 130 13.76 -3.30 -2.40
CA GLU A 130 14.52 -2.21 -3.00
C GLU A 130 15.81 -2.73 -3.65
N LEU A 131 16.58 -3.54 -2.92
CA LEU A 131 17.79 -4.17 -3.43
C LEU A 131 17.51 -5.09 -4.63
N TRP A 132 16.40 -5.82 -4.60
CA TRP A 132 15.97 -6.64 -5.74
C TRP A 132 15.68 -5.77 -6.98
N CYS A 133 15.02 -4.62 -6.82
CA CYS A 133 14.78 -3.67 -7.91
C CYS A 133 16.10 -3.18 -8.52
N TRP A 134 17.05 -2.78 -7.70
CA TRP A 134 18.35 -2.26 -8.15
C TRP A 134 19.21 -3.34 -8.81
N ARG A 135 19.22 -4.55 -8.28
CA ARG A 135 19.90 -5.69 -8.92
C ARG A 135 19.32 -6.00 -10.28
N ARG A 136 18.01 -5.98 -10.40
CA ARG A 136 17.31 -6.20 -11.67
C ARG A 136 17.62 -5.10 -12.69
N LEU A 137 17.61 -3.84 -12.26
CA LEU A 137 17.98 -2.70 -13.09
C LEU A 137 19.39 -2.82 -13.67
N LEU A 138 20.37 -3.16 -12.83
CA LEU A 138 21.77 -3.35 -13.21
C LEU A 138 22.05 -4.72 -13.83
N ARG A 139 21.05 -5.61 -13.93
CA ARG A 139 21.19 -6.99 -14.40
C ARG A 139 22.24 -7.81 -13.64
N VAL A 140 22.37 -7.56 -12.35
CA VAL A 140 23.26 -8.28 -11.46
C VAL A 140 22.48 -9.43 -10.82
N PRO A 141 22.75 -10.70 -11.17
CA PRO A 141 22.10 -11.84 -10.54
C PRO A 141 22.46 -11.89 -9.05
N TRP A 142 21.57 -12.43 -8.25
CA TRP A 142 21.80 -12.54 -6.80
C TRP A 142 23.02 -13.42 -6.47
N THR A 143 23.38 -14.37 -7.36
CA THR A 143 24.56 -15.23 -7.26
C THR A 143 25.88 -14.51 -7.49
N ALA A 144 25.84 -13.31 -8.10
CA ALA A 144 27.05 -12.51 -8.29
C ALA A 144 27.57 -12.04 -6.92
N ARG A 145 28.87 -12.23 -6.68
CA ARG A 145 29.56 -11.81 -5.44
C ARG A 145 29.74 -10.28 -5.35
N ARG A 146 28.69 -9.53 -5.72
CA ARG A 146 28.69 -8.08 -5.66
C ARG A 146 27.95 -7.61 -4.42
N SER A 147 28.60 -6.77 -3.60
CA SER A 147 28.01 -6.25 -2.37
C SER A 147 26.86 -5.27 -2.64
N ASN A 148 25.88 -5.21 -1.74
CA ASN A 148 24.77 -4.27 -1.82
C ASN A 148 25.27 -2.82 -1.79
N GLN A 149 26.31 -2.53 -1.01
CA GLN A 149 26.92 -1.18 -0.95
C GLN A 149 27.49 -0.76 -2.30
N SER A 150 28.16 -1.67 -3.02
CA SER A 150 28.68 -1.39 -4.37
C SER A 150 27.56 -1.07 -5.37
N LEU A 151 26.43 -1.77 -5.27
CA LEU A 151 25.26 -1.51 -6.10
C LEU A 151 24.64 -0.13 -5.81
N LEU A 152 24.47 0.19 -4.53
CA LEU A 152 23.90 1.47 -4.09
C LEU A 152 24.80 2.64 -4.46
N LYS A 153 26.13 2.49 -4.39
CA LYS A 153 27.08 3.53 -4.85
C LYS A 153 26.93 3.81 -6.34
N GLU A 154 26.78 2.76 -7.17
CA GLU A 154 26.62 2.93 -8.62
C GLU A 154 25.30 3.61 -9.00
N ILE A 155 24.22 3.22 -8.33
CA ILE A 155 22.88 3.77 -8.58
C ILE A 155 22.75 5.17 -8.02
N SER A 156 23.39 5.44 -6.87
CA SER A 156 23.28 6.71 -6.12
C SER A 156 21.82 7.16 -5.98
N PRO A 157 20.94 6.34 -5.35
CA PRO A 157 19.51 6.58 -5.35
C PRO A 157 19.10 7.87 -4.62
N GLY A 158 20.02 8.50 -3.89
CA GLY A 158 19.77 9.70 -3.09
C GLY A 158 18.98 9.39 -1.80
N CYS A 159 17.83 8.78 -1.91
CA CYS A 159 17.00 8.36 -0.77
C CYS A 159 16.52 6.92 -0.97
N SER A 160 16.52 6.13 0.11
CA SER A 160 15.98 4.76 0.12
C SER A 160 14.45 4.76 -0.01
N LEU A 161 13.88 3.64 -0.40
CA LEU A 161 12.42 3.46 -0.46
C LEU A 161 11.77 3.73 0.91
N GLU A 162 12.37 3.23 1.99
CA GLU A 162 11.93 3.50 3.35
C GLU A 162 12.02 4.97 3.72
N GLY A 163 13.10 5.65 3.34
CA GLY A 163 13.25 7.10 3.55
C GLY A 163 12.19 7.91 2.81
N LEU A 164 11.79 7.49 1.60
CA LEU A 164 10.68 8.10 0.87
C LEU A 164 9.33 7.88 1.55
N MET A 165 9.08 6.67 2.06
CA MET A 165 7.87 6.36 2.84
C MET A 165 7.79 7.22 4.11
N LEU A 166 8.90 7.35 4.84
CA LEU A 166 8.97 8.21 6.02
C LEU A 166 8.69 9.67 5.68
N LYS A 167 9.25 10.17 4.58
CA LYS A 167 8.98 11.54 4.10
C LYS A 167 7.49 11.76 3.83
N LEU A 168 6.81 10.85 3.14
CA LEU A 168 5.37 10.94 2.88
C LEU A 168 4.56 10.93 4.18
N LYS A 169 4.93 10.07 5.11
CA LYS A 169 4.29 9.99 6.42
C LYS A 169 4.41 11.29 7.21
N LEU A 170 5.61 11.90 7.22
CA LEU A 170 5.84 13.18 7.88
C LEU A 170 5.08 14.33 7.21
N GLN A 171 4.99 14.34 5.88
CA GLN A 171 4.19 15.32 5.14
C GLN A 171 2.71 15.20 5.48
N TYR A 172 2.17 13.98 5.51
CA TYR A 172 0.78 13.72 5.90
C TYR A 172 0.50 14.19 7.33
N PHE A 173 1.40 13.87 8.28
CA PHE A 173 1.29 14.31 9.67
C PHE A 173 1.32 15.85 9.77
N GLY A 174 2.20 16.51 9.01
CA GLY A 174 2.27 17.96 8.95
C GLY A 174 0.94 18.61 8.50
N HIS A 175 0.26 18.01 7.52
CA HIS A 175 -1.06 18.48 7.09
C HIS A 175 -2.14 18.30 8.18
N LEU A 176 -2.14 17.16 8.87
CA LEU A 176 -3.09 16.92 9.95
C LEU A 176 -2.93 17.88 11.13
N MET A 177 -1.72 18.34 11.40
CA MET A 177 -1.44 19.28 12.51
C MET A 177 -1.75 20.73 12.16
N GLN A 178 -2.01 21.04 10.89
CA GLN A 178 -2.33 22.39 10.40
C GLN A 178 -3.83 22.56 10.13
N SER A 179 -4.62 21.48 10.16
CA SER A 179 -6.08 21.48 10.02
C SER A 179 -6.75 21.52 11.38
#